data_8a9ad262ee0d6f76e7ca3168804381cd
#
_entry.id   8a9ad262ee0d6f76e7ca3168804381cd
#
_cell.length_a   1.000
_cell.length_b   1.000
_cell.length_c   1.000
_cell.angle_alpha   90.00
_cell.angle_beta   90.00
_cell.angle_gamma   90.00
#
_symmetry.space_group_name_H-M   'P 1'
#
loop_
_entity.id
_entity.type
_entity.pdbx_description
1 polymer ?
#
loop_
_entity_poly.entity_id
_entity_poly.type
_entity_poly.pdbx_seq_one_letter_code
_entity_poly.pdbx_strand_id
1 'polypeptide(L)'
;MDTMIFRFFAMVLGIGGVACFVTALRWRRIQRGFRPDNELRVYGKLIQSQTTINYTNRRLNIFTPTHLHDFTYSYEVDGKTYTVTDKLLRKDFRIPSGTEIVCQRSDPRHCYIPGLTKPPREEDHHPLYFIGALCIVGMLWFLSILP
;
A
#
# COMPACT_ATOMS: atom_id res chain seq x y z
N MET A 1 -35.93 -18.65 9.42
CA MET A 1 -34.92 -17.57 9.23
C MET A 1 -34.28 -17.83 7.89
N ASP A 2 -34.36 -16.82 7.01
CA ASP A 2 -34.37 -17.04 5.57
C ASP A 2 -33.05 -17.59 4.99
N THR A 3 -33.12 -18.71 4.32
CA THR A 3 -32.08 -19.30 3.48
C THR A 3 -31.44 -18.26 2.50
N MET A 4 -32.25 -17.25 2.13
CA MET A 4 -31.80 -16.14 1.30
C MET A 4 -30.70 -15.29 1.98
N ILE A 5 -30.83 -14.99 3.27
CA ILE A 5 -29.88 -14.20 4.04
C ILE A 5 -28.55 -14.95 4.13
N PHE A 6 -28.57 -16.25 4.42
CA PHE A 6 -27.36 -17.08 4.48
C PHE A 6 -26.63 -17.16 3.15
N ARG A 7 -27.36 -17.32 2.04
CA ARG A 7 -26.79 -17.32 0.69
C ARG A 7 -26.15 -15.98 0.36
N PHE A 8 -26.77 -14.87 0.75
CA PHE A 8 -26.21 -13.54 0.59
C PHE A 8 -24.89 -13.37 1.35
N PHE A 9 -24.84 -13.77 2.63
CA PHE A 9 -23.60 -13.72 3.43
C PHE A 9 -22.51 -14.61 2.86
N ALA A 10 -22.82 -15.82 2.44
CA ALA A 10 -21.84 -16.71 1.80
C ALA A 10 -21.27 -16.09 0.51
N MET A 11 -22.10 -15.45 -0.31
CA MET A 11 -21.67 -14.76 -1.52
C MET A 11 -20.75 -13.58 -1.22
N VAL A 12 -21.08 -12.74 -0.23
CA VAL A 12 -20.26 -11.59 0.19
C VAL A 12 -18.90 -12.05 0.72
N LEU A 13 -18.86 -13.09 1.55
CA LEU A 13 -17.62 -13.68 2.05
C LEU A 13 -16.76 -14.25 0.92
N GLY A 14 -17.39 -14.93 -0.05
CA GLY A 14 -16.68 -15.48 -1.21
C GLY A 14 -16.04 -14.40 -2.07
N ILE A 15 -16.77 -13.35 -2.41
CA ILE A 15 -16.27 -12.23 -3.19
C ILE A 15 -15.15 -11.51 -2.43
N GLY A 16 -15.33 -11.24 -1.13
CA GLY A 16 -14.33 -10.62 -0.28
C GLY A 16 -13.05 -11.44 -0.18
N GLY A 17 -13.16 -12.76 0.01
CA GLY A 17 -12.03 -13.67 0.06
C GLY A 17 -11.23 -13.69 -1.25
N VAL A 18 -11.92 -13.78 -2.39
CA VAL A 18 -11.27 -13.73 -3.72
C VAL A 18 -10.59 -12.38 -3.94
N ALA A 19 -11.23 -11.27 -3.60
CA ALA A 19 -10.65 -9.94 -3.74
C ALA A 19 -9.37 -9.78 -2.91
N CYS A 20 -9.35 -10.24 -1.65
CA CYS A 20 -8.16 -10.25 -0.80
C CYS A 20 -7.03 -11.09 -1.43
N PHE A 21 -7.36 -12.27 -1.96
CA PHE A 21 -6.37 -13.16 -2.58
C PHE A 21 -5.76 -12.55 -3.84
N VAL A 22 -6.60 -12.00 -4.72
CA VAL A 22 -6.13 -11.32 -5.95
C VAL A 22 -5.24 -10.13 -5.61
N THR A 23 -5.62 -9.33 -4.61
CA THR A 23 -4.81 -8.19 -4.13
C THR A 23 -3.47 -8.65 -3.60
N ALA A 24 -3.45 -9.69 -2.77
CA ALA A 24 -2.22 -10.25 -2.22
C ALA A 24 -1.29 -10.83 -3.31
N LEU A 25 -1.84 -11.52 -4.31
CA LEU A 25 -1.06 -12.03 -5.45
C LEU A 25 -0.47 -10.90 -6.31
N ARG A 26 -1.28 -9.85 -6.58
CA ARG A 26 -0.83 -8.67 -7.32
C ARG A 26 0.34 -7.99 -6.59
N TRP A 27 0.23 -7.83 -5.29
CA TRP A 27 1.25 -7.21 -4.46
C TRP A 27 2.54 -8.04 -4.40
N ARG A 28 2.41 -9.35 -4.24
CA ARG A 28 3.55 -10.29 -4.32
C ARG A 28 4.28 -10.19 -5.67
N ARG A 29 3.55 -9.95 -6.76
CA ARG A 29 4.14 -9.72 -8.08
C ARG A 29 4.96 -8.43 -8.11
N ILE A 30 4.44 -7.35 -7.52
CA ILE A 30 5.15 -6.07 -7.39
C ILE A 30 6.43 -6.25 -6.57
N GLN A 31 6.35 -6.89 -5.40
CA GLN A 31 7.51 -7.16 -4.55
C GLN A 31 8.61 -7.97 -5.27
N ARG A 32 8.22 -8.98 -6.05
CA ARG A 32 9.17 -9.77 -6.85
C ARG A 32 9.85 -8.95 -7.94
N GLY A 33 9.24 -7.88 -8.40
CA GLY A 33 9.83 -6.97 -9.38
C GLY A 33 10.98 -6.13 -8.81
N PHE A 34 11.06 -5.94 -7.48
CA PHE A 34 12.18 -5.27 -6.80
C PHE A 34 13.30 -6.27 -6.48
N ARG A 35 13.94 -6.78 -7.54
CA ARG A 35 15.16 -7.55 -7.46
C ARG A 35 16.35 -6.66 -7.86
N PRO A 36 17.55 -6.89 -7.35
CA PRO A 36 18.74 -6.10 -7.70
C PRO A 36 18.94 -5.95 -9.22
N ASP A 37 18.64 -7.00 -9.98
CA ASP A 37 18.79 -7.03 -11.44
C ASP A 37 17.76 -6.18 -12.19
N ASN A 38 16.63 -5.85 -11.55
CA ASN A 38 15.51 -5.09 -12.12
C ASN A 38 15.32 -3.72 -11.47
N GLU A 39 16.17 -3.35 -10.53
CA GLU A 39 16.14 -2.03 -9.91
C GLU A 39 16.84 -0.99 -10.81
N LEU A 40 16.18 0.13 -10.96
CA LEU A 40 16.70 1.31 -11.65
C LEU A 40 16.69 2.47 -10.64
N ARG A 41 17.84 3.12 -10.48
CA ARG A 41 17.99 4.29 -9.62
C ARG A 41 17.99 5.54 -10.47
N VAL A 42 17.07 6.44 -10.18
CA VAL A 42 16.90 7.70 -10.89
C VAL A 42 16.84 8.85 -9.90
N TYR A 43 17.17 10.05 -10.35
CA TYR A 43 17.06 11.24 -9.51
C TYR A 43 15.71 11.90 -9.71
N GLY A 44 14.95 12.06 -8.61
CA GLY A 44 13.67 12.74 -8.60
C GLY A 44 13.79 14.17 -8.10
N LYS A 45 13.05 15.09 -8.74
CA LYS A 45 12.94 16.50 -8.37
C LYS A 45 11.59 16.73 -7.69
N LEU A 46 11.60 17.42 -6.56
CA LEU A 46 10.37 17.80 -5.84
C LEU A 46 9.56 18.80 -6.69
N ILE A 47 8.32 18.47 -6.98
CA ILE A 47 7.37 19.38 -7.67
C ILE A 47 6.33 19.96 -6.73
N GLN A 48 5.94 19.22 -5.70
CA GLN A 48 4.94 19.68 -4.75
C GLN A 48 5.23 19.14 -3.36
N SER A 49 5.06 19.97 -2.35
CA SER A 49 5.07 19.55 -0.95
C SER A 49 4.05 20.34 -0.14
N GLN A 50 3.37 19.65 0.76
CA GLN A 50 2.42 20.23 1.71
C GLN A 50 2.65 19.60 3.07
N THR A 51 2.66 20.43 4.11
CA THR A 51 2.74 19.95 5.50
C THR A 51 1.46 20.30 6.22
N THR A 52 0.79 19.30 6.74
CA THR A 52 -0.43 19.44 7.55
C THR A 52 -0.13 19.04 8.99
N ILE A 53 -0.51 19.89 9.93
CA ILE A 53 -0.34 19.60 11.35
C ILE A 53 -1.63 18.96 11.86
N ASN A 54 -1.53 17.69 12.24
CA ASN A 54 -2.63 16.95 12.86
C ASN A 54 -2.45 16.87 14.37
N TYR A 55 -3.46 17.30 15.11
CA TYR A 55 -3.49 17.25 16.58
C TYR A 55 -4.21 16.00 17.10
N THR A 56 -4.08 14.88 16.42
CA THR A 56 -4.87 13.69 16.75
C THR A 56 -4.04 12.66 17.52
N ASN A 57 -4.15 12.69 18.85
CA ASN A 57 -3.91 11.48 19.62
C ASN A 57 -5.02 11.32 20.69
N ARG A 58 -6.15 10.72 20.26
CA ARG A 58 -7.36 10.53 21.09
C ARG A 58 -7.19 9.58 22.26
N ARG A 59 -6.09 8.82 22.36
CA ARG A 59 -5.94 7.78 23.39
C ARG A 59 -5.22 8.20 24.67
N LEU A 60 -4.47 9.30 24.66
CA LEU A 60 -3.63 9.65 25.81
C LEU A 60 -3.77 11.09 26.32
N ASN A 61 -4.77 11.88 25.90
CA ASN A 61 -4.93 13.30 26.27
C ASN A 61 -3.65 14.16 26.13
N ILE A 62 -2.67 13.72 25.34
CA ILE A 62 -1.44 14.44 25.10
C ILE A 62 -1.53 14.96 23.65
N PHE A 63 -1.77 16.28 23.52
CA PHE A 63 -1.74 17.00 22.23
C PHE A 63 -0.29 17.11 21.71
N THR A 64 0.25 16.02 21.20
CA THR A 64 1.51 16.08 20.46
C THR A 64 1.17 16.40 19.01
N PRO A 65 1.58 17.54 18.46
CA PRO A 65 1.37 17.85 17.06
C PRO A 65 2.15 16.85 16.20
N THR A 66 1.46 16.17 15.31
CA THR A 66 2.07 15.25 14.36
C THR A 66 2.05 15.92 12.99
N HIS A 67 3.20 16.03 12.36
CA HIS A 67 3.34 16.65 11.05
C HIS A 67 3.19 15.57 9.97
N LEU A 68 2.15 15.70 9.15
CA LEU A 68 1.94 14.90 7.96
C LEU A 68 2.50 15.67 6.77
N HIS A 69 3.53 15.13 6.16
CA HIS A 69 4.16 15.69 4.97
C HIS A 69 3.67 14.94 3.75
N ASP A 70 2.89 15.59 2.89
CA ASP A 70 2.54 15.11 1.56
C ASP A 70 3.56 15.68 0.57
N PHE A 71 4.14 14.84 -0.26
CA PHE A 71 5.13 15.27 -1.26
C PHE A 71 5.00 14.50 -2.56
N THR A 72 5.35 15.18 -3.64
CA THR A 72 5.34 14.62 -5.00
C THR A 72 6.67 14.92 -5.67
N TYR A 73 7.35 13.87 -6.13
CA TYR A 73 8.54 13.99 -6.95
C TYR A 73 8.25 13.60 -8.38
N SER A 74 8.92 14.32 -9.31
CA SER A 74 8.96 13.98 -10.74
C SER A 74 10.32 13.36 -11.05
N TYR A 75 10.35 12.35 -11.88
CA TYR A 75 11.55 11.68 -12.35
C TYR A 75 11.38 11.20 -13.78
N GLU A 76 12.48 10.95 -14.47
CA GLU A 76 12.49 10.55 -15.88
C GLU A 76 13.12 9.18 -16.04
N VAL A 77 12.47 8.33 -16.85
CA VAL A 77 12.98 7.02 -17.25
C VAL A 77 12.74 6.86 -18.75
N ASP A 78 13.80 6.61 -19.52
CA ASP A 78 13.76 6.39 -20.97
C ASP A 78 13.01 7.51 -21.71
N GLY A 79 13.25 8.79 -21.34
CA GLY A 79 12.62 9.96 -21.95
C GLY A 79 11.15 10.17 -21.59
N LYS A 80 10.60 9.39 -20.65
CA LYS A 80 9.24 9.55 -20.13
C LYS A 80 9.26 10.06 -18.69
N THR A 81 8.43 11.05 -18.43
CA THR A 81 8.27 11.64 -17.08
C THR A 81 7.25 10.85 -16.28
N TYR A 82 7.61 10.52 -15.06
CA TYR A 82 6.78 9.86 -14.07
C TYR A 82 6.69 10.71 -12.80
N THR A 83 5.68 10.46 -11.99
CA THR A 83 5.51 11.10 -10.68
C THR A 83 5.27 10.06 -9.60
N VAL A 84 5.83 10.30 -8.43
CA VAL A 84 5.56 9.54 -7.22
C VAL A 84 5.06 10.50 -6.14
N THR A 85 3.90 10.16 -5.57
CA THR A 85 3.31 10.92 -4.45
C THR A 85 3.27 10.00 -3.24
N ASP A 86 3.76 10.51 -2.11
CA ASP A 86 3.75 9.74 -0.85
C ASP A 86 3.55 10.66 0.35
N LYS A 87 3.33 10.04 1.53
CA LYS A 87 3.03 10.70 2.78
C LYS A 87 3.97 10.22 3.87
N LEU A 88 4.59 11.16 4.55
CA LEU A 88 5.48 10.88 5.67
C LEU A 88 4.94 11.51 6.96
N LEU A 89 4.76 10.71 7.99
CA LEU A 89 4.39 11.17 9.32
C LEU A 89 5.66 11.31 10.16
N ARG A 90 6.21 12.52 10.24
CA ARG A 90 7.44 12.78 10.99
C ARG A 90 7.48 14.20 11.52
N LYS A 91 7.88 14.35 12.77
CA LYS A 91 8.13 15.65 13.39
C LYS A 91 9.47 16.20 12.90
N ASP A 92 9.52 17.50 12.67
CA ASP A 92 10.75 18.23 12.35
C ASP A 92 11.54 17.68 11.13
N PHE A 93 10.79 17.28 10.09
CA PHE A 93 11.38 16.78 8.86
C PHE A 93 11.29 17.82 7.73
N ARG A 94 12.42 18.05 7.06
CA ARG A 94 12.48 18.88 5.86
C ARG A 94 12.53 18.00 4.62
N ILE A 95 11.55 18.15 3.74
CA ILE A 95 11.48 17.42 2.48
C ILE A 95 12.63 17.92 1.57
N PRO A 96 13.53 17.05 1.09
CA PRO A 96 14.60 17.45 0.20
C PRO A 96 14.07 17.90 -1.17
N SER A 97 14.70 18.88 -1.80
CA SER A 97 14.32 19.37 -3.14
C SER A 97 14.55 18.36 -4.25
N GLY A 98 15.41 17.37 -4.00
CA GLY A 98 15.66 16.23 -4.87
C GLY A 98 16.16 15.05 -4.08
N THR A 99 15.87 13.86 -4.58
CA THR A 99 16.20 12.60 -3.92
C THR A 99 16.40 11.46 -4.92
N GLU A 100 17.09 10.43 -4.50
CA GLU A 100 17.18 9.18 -5.25
C GLU A 100 15.84 8.44 -5.15
N ILE A 101 15.34 7.94 -6.29
CA ILE A 101 14.13 7.13 -6.40
C ILE A 101 14.56 5.78 -7.00
N VAL A 102 14.13 4.71 -6.38
CA VAL A 102 14.38 3.34 -6.86
C VAL A 102 13.12 2.81 -7.49
N CYS A 103 13.16 2.52 -8.79
CA CYS A 103 12.03 2.04 -9.59
C CYS A 103 12.31 0.63 -10.12
N GLN A 104 11.26 -0.06 -10.53
CA GLN A 104 11.40 -1.27 -11.33
C GLN A 104 11.70 -0.89 -12.78
N ARG A 105 12.75 -1.47 -13.37
CA ARG A 105 13.06 -1.26 -14.79
C ARG A 105 11.94 -1.73 -15.71
N SER A 106 11.25 -2.82 -15.33
CA SER A 106 10.12 -3.38 -16.07
C SER A 106 8.83 -2.56 -16.00
N ASP A 107 8.62 -1.82 -14.90
CA ASP A 107 7.49 -0.91 -14.71
C ASP A 107 7.91 0.25 -13.80
N PRO A 108 8.35 1.38 -14.38
CA PRO A 108 8.82 2.53 -13.63
C PRO A 108 7.80 3.17 -12.69
N ARG A 109 6.50 2.86 -12.83
CA ARG A 109 5.45 3.36 -11.92
C ARG A 109 5.56 2.77 -10.53
N HIS A 110 6.17 1.59 -10.40
CA HIS A 110 6.44 0.97 -9.12
C HIS A 110 7.81 1.44 -8.63
N CYS A 111 7.79 2.36 -7.68
CA CYS A 111 9.00 2.95 -7.12
C CYS A 111 8.85 3.19 -5.61
N TYR A 112 9.98 3.40 -4.97
CA TYR A 112 10.05 3.87 -3.59
C TYR A 112 11.20 4.85 -3.42
N ILE A 113 11.18 5.64 -2.35
CA ILE A 113 12.19 6.65 -2.05
C ILE A 113 12.99 6.19 -0.83
N PRO A 114 14.27 5.79 -1.00
CA PRO A 114 15.09 5.33 0.11
C PRO A 114 15.14 6.37 1.25
N GLY A 115 14.92 5.90 2.48
CA GLY A 115 14.91 6.77 3.67
C GLY A 115 13.64 7.59 3.90
N LEU A 116 12.74 7.73 2.92
CA LEU A 116 11.45 8.39 3.05
C LEU A 116 10.29 7.38 3.08
N THR A 117 10.31 6.44 2.18
CA THR A 117 9.27 5.40 2.07
C THR A 117 9.87 4.03 2.31
N LYS A 118 9.06 3.10 2.76
CA LYS A 118 9.50 1.72 2.94
C LYS A 118 9.60 1.04 1.57
N PRO A 119 10.65 0.26 1.33
CA PRO A 119 10.72 -0.56 0.14
C PRO A 119 9.54 -1.56 0.14
N PRO A 120 8.86 -1.78 -0.98
CA PRO A 120 7.73 -2.71 -1.08
C PRO A 120 8.06 -4.15 -0.63
N ARG A 121 9.34 -4.50 -0.61
CA ARG A 121 9.83 -5.81 -0.14
C ARG A 121 9.68 -5.99 1.38
N GLU A 122 9.70 -4.89 2.15
CA GLU A 122 9.59 -4.91 3.62
C GLU A 122 8.13 -4.80 4.11
N GLU A 123 7.20 -4.55 3.21
CA GLU A 123 5.79 -4.53 3.57
C GLU A 123 5.26 -5.96 3.75
N ASP A 124 4.79 -6.23 4.95
CA ASP A 124 4.27 -7.55 5.31
C ASP A 124 2.79 -7.66 4.94
N HIS A 125 2.48 -8.47 3.91
CA HIS A 125 1.11 -8.72 3.44
C HIS A 125 0.54 -10.07 3.89
N HIS A 126 1.21 -10.76 4.80
CA HIS A 126 0.70 -12.00 5.41
C HIS A 126 -0.73 -11.85 5.95
N PRO A 127 -1.14 -10.70 6.55
CA PRO A 127 -2.51 -10.50 7.00
C PRO A 127 -3.57 -10.67 5.92
N LEU A 128 -3.29 -10.22 4.67
CA LEU A 128 -4.26 -10.32 3.56
C LEU A 128 -4.54 -11.75 3.14
N TYR A 129 -3.51 -12.61 3.13
CA TYR A 129 -3.70 -14.04 2.86
C TYR A 129 -4.52 -14.70 3.95
N PHE A 130 -4.25 -14.37 5.21
CA PHE A 130 -4.95 -14.92 6.36
C PHE A 130 -6.43 -14.51 6.35
N ILE A 131 -6.73 -13.23 6.12
CA ILE A 131 -8.10 -12.72 6.00
C ILE A 131 -8.82 -13.39 4.83
N GLY A 132 -8.17 -13.51 3.66
CA GLY A 132 -8.74 -14.17 2.49
C GLY A 132 -9.08 -15.63 2.77
N ALA A 133 -8.20 -16.36 3.44
CA ALA A 133 -8.43 -17.76 3.84
C ALA A 133 -9.60 -17.90 4.82
N LEU A 134 -9.67 -17.04 5.85
CA LEU A 134 -10.78 -17.01 6.80
C LEU A 134 -12.12 -16.74 6.13
N CYS A 135 -12.18 -15.81 5.17
CA CYS A 135 -13.39 -15.52 4.42
C CYS A 135 -13.87 -16.74 3.60
N ILE A 136 -12.92 -17.46 2.96
CA ILE A 136 -13.25 -18.66 2.18
C ILE A 136 -13.74 -19.78 3.08
N VAL A 137 -13.09 -20.03 4.22
CA VAL A 137 -13.52 -21.03 5.21
C VAL A 137 -14.89 -20.68 5.76
N GLY A 138 -15.14 -19.42 6.09
CA GLY A 138 -16.45 -18.94 6.53
C GLY A 138 -17.53 -19.17 5.47
N MET A 139 -17.25 -18.90 4.20
CA MET A 139 -18.17 -19.17 3.10
C MET A 139 -18.50 -20.66 3.00
N LEU A 140 -17.52 -21.54 3.04
CA LEU A 140 -17.72 -22.98 2.98
C LEU A 140 -18.52 -23.50 4.17
N TRP A 141 -18.26 -22.97 5.36
CA TRP A 141 -19.04 -23.30 6.56
C TRP A 141 -20.51 -22.88 6.44
N PHE A 142 -20.79 -21.66 5.95
CA PHE A 142 -22.15 -21.22 5.68
C PHE A 142 -22.87 -22.10 4.65
N LEU A 143 -22.17 -22.52 3.59
CA LEU A 143 -22.73 -23.40 2.57
C LEU A 143 -22.99 -24.81 3.10
N SER A 144 -22.23 -25.30 4.08
CA SER A 144 -22.41 -26.64 4.67
C SER A 144 -23.61 -26.73 5.61
N ILE A 145 -24.10 -25.60 6.14
CA ILE A 145 -25.25 -25.51 7.04
C ILE A 145 -26.57 -25.37 6.26
N LEU A 146 -26.49 -25.01 4.98
CA LEU A 146 -27.66 -24.89 4.11
C LEU A 146 -28.13 -26.29 3.68
N PRO A 147 -29.40 -26.64 3.96
CA PRO A 147 -29.99 -27.89 3.51
C PRO A 147 -30.16 -27.94 1.99
#